data_ccd77e8375f0ca2564d616c6b7fdaf43
#
_entry.id   ccd77e8375f0ca2564d616c6b7fdaf43
#
_cell.length_a   1.000
_cell.length_b   1.000
_cell.length_c   1.000
_cell.angle_alpha   90.00
_cell.angle_beta   90.00
_cell.angle_gamma   90.00
#
_symmetry.space_group_name_H-M   'P 1'
#
loop_
_entity.id
_entity.type
_entity.pdbx_description
1 polymer ?
#
loop_
_entity_poly.entity_id
_entity_poly.type
_entity_poly.pdbx_seq_one_letter_code
_entity_poly.pdbx_strand_id
1 'polypeptide(L)'
;MTDIDRRHLIGALAAGSVALAGALPVSAATPELKFGDLKKDTDIACLYHCDYGDNARYDAMLRNINNHLSAHEFDPMAIKIVIVAHSAGIKFHLTDLAGTPWEKAPAIDPEYEKRMAALAQYGVEVYLCRITFERMGLDLARAKTLPYIKIVPSGVATVAYLQSKGYGYLKVG
;
A
#
# COMPACT_ATOMS: atom_id res chain seq x y z
N MET A 1 -9.02 -59.40 54.47
CA MET A 1 -10.05 -58.84 55.34
C MET A 1 -9.75 -57.33 55.29
N THR A 2 -10.37 -56.55 54.51
CA THR A 2 -11.70 -56.08 54.38
C THR A 2 -11.94 -55.45 52.98
N ASP A 3 -13.06 -55.79 52.42
CA ASP A 3 -13.64 -55.29 51.21
C ASP A 3 -13.72 -53.72 51.16
N ILE A 4 -13.38 -53.12 50.00
CA ILE A 4 -13.77 -51.71 49.68
C ILE A 4 -14.58 -51.77 48.42
N ASP A 5 -15.83 -51.45 48.62
CA ASP A 5 -16.94 -51.45 47.72
C ASP A 5 -16.77 -50.46 46.57
N ARG A 6 -16.92 -50.95 45.34
CA ARG A 6 -16.97 -50.16 44.10
C ARG A 6 -18.41 -49.74 43.84
N ARG A 7 -18.78 -48.51 44.15
CA ARG A 7 -20.06 -47.96 43.68
C ARG A 7 -19.95 -46.47 43.30
N HIS A 8 -20.09 -46.27 42.00
CA HIS A 8 -20.74 -45.18 41.32
C HIS A 8 -20.38 -43.73 41.68
N LEU A 9 -19.62 -43.09 40.82
CA LEU A 9 -19.80 -41.67 40.54
C LEU A 9 -19.88 -41.43 39.03
N ILE A 10 -21.10 -41.39 38.53
CA ILE A 10 -21.45 -40.86 37.23
C ILE A 10 -21.44 -39.34 37.39
N GLY A 11 -20.37 -38.65 36.97
CA GLY A 11 -20.27 -37.19 36.88
C GLY A 11 -20.54 -36.74 35.44
N ALA A 12 -21.61 -35.99 35.25
CA ALA A 12 -22.06 -35.47 34.00
C ALA A 12 -20.99 -34.52 33.38
N LEU A 13 -20.50 -34.83 32.18
CA LEU A 13 -19.74 -33.93 31.34
C LEU A 13 -20.70 -32.88 30.76
N ALA A 14 -20.74 -31.71 31.35
CA ALA A 14 -21.32 -30.55 30.73
C ALA A 14 -20.41 -30.08 29.58
N ALA A 15 -20.82 -30.35 28.34
CA ALA A 15 -20.18 -29.83 27.16
C ALA A 15 -20.45 -28.30 27.09
N GLY A 16 -19.51 -27.52 27.60
CA GLY A 16 -19.47 -26.09 27.40
C GLY A 16 -19.03 -25.78 25.98
N SER A 17 -19.98 -25.46 25.11
CA SER A 17 -19.71 -24.91 23.79
C SER A 17 -19.09 -23.53 23.94
N VAL A 18 -17.79 -23.42 23.87
CA VAL A 18 -17.11 -22.14 23.71
C VAL A 18 -17.33 -21.69 22.27
N ALA A 19 -18.30 -20.79 22.08
CA ALA A 19 -18.44 -20.08 20.82
C ALA A 19 -17.19 -19.19 20.64
N LEU A 20 -16.24 -19.63 19.78
CA LEU A 20 -15.23 -18.74 19.25
C LEU A 20 -15.98 -17.69 18.41
N ALA A 21 -16.26 -16.54 18.98
CA ALA A 21 -16.61 -15.35 18.21
C ALA A 21 -15.37 -15.01 17.37
N GLY A 22 -15.40 -15.45 16.11
CA GLY A 22 -14.40 -15.05 15.12
C GLY A 22 -14.39 -13.53 15.01
N ALA A 23 -13.39 -12.86 15.57
CA ALA A 23 -13.15 -11.47 15.29
C ALA A 23 -12.93 -11.36 13.78
N LEU A 24 -13.84 -10.71 13.08
CA LEU A 24 -13.64 -10.32 11.68
C LEU A 24 -12.33 -9.53 11.63
N PRO A 25 -11.45 -9.79 10.65
CA PRO A 25 -10.24 -9.01 10.51
C PRO A 25 -10.67 -7.55 10.31
N VAL A 26 -10.34 -6.71 11.29
CA VAL A 26 -10.43 -5.25 11.11
C VAL A 26 -9.48 -4.94 9.96
N SER A 27 -10.01 -4.55 8.81
CA SER A 27 -9.20 -4.07 7.70
C SER A 27 -8.37 -2.91 8.22
N ALA A 28 -7.07 -3.13 8.36
CA ALA A 28 -6.17 -2.09 8.85
C ALA A 28 -6.22 -0.92 7.86
N ALA A 29 -6.48 0.29 8.34
CA ALA A 29 -6.47 1.49 7.51
C ALA A 29 -5.08 1.67 6.86
N THR A 30 -5.04 2.23 5.65
CA THR A 30 -3.77 2.55 4.98
C THR A 30 -2.95 3.50 5.86
N PRO A 31 -1.68 3.18 6.20
CA PRO A 31 -0.88 3.97 7.11
C PRO A 31 -0.67 5.42 6.62
N GLU A 32 -0.75 6.37 7.55
CA GLU A 32 -0.49 7.78 7.29
C GLU A 32 0.90 8.17 7.78
N LEU A 33 1.68 8.81 6.90
CA LEU A 33 3.04 9.29 7.20
C LEU A 33 3.06 10.81 7.35
N LYS A 34 3.86 11.30 8.28
CA LYS A 34 4.26 12.71 8.39
C LYS A 34 5.56 12.93 7.63
N PHE A 35 5.90 14.18 7.32
CA PHE A 35 7.17 14.47 6.65
C PHE A 35 8.40 13.96 7.43
N GLY A 36 8.37 13.98 8.75
CA GLY A 36 9.47 13.46 9.60
C GLY A 36 9.68 11.94 9.49
N ASP A 37 8.71 11.19 8.97
CA ASP A 37 8.80 9.75 8.78
C ASP A 37 9.46 9.39 7.43
N LEU A 38 9.54 10.37 6.51
CA LEU A 38 10.11 10.19 5.17
C LEU A 38 11.63 10.33 5.23
N LYS A 39 12.33 9.20 5.33
CA LYS A 39 13.77 9.15 5.43
C LYS A 39 14.43 8.71 4.14
N LYS A 40 15.64 9.18 3.90
CA LYS A 40 16.56 8.62 2.92
C LYS A 40 17.55 7.73 3.68
N ASP A 41 17.42 6.44 3.51
CA ASP A 41 18.19 5.39 4.19
C ASP A 41 19.14 4.63 3.26
N THR A 42 19.26 5.08 2.01
CA THR A 42 20.18 4.58 0.99
C THR A 42 20.96 5.72 0.36
N ASP A 43 22.13 5.44 -0.22
CA ASP A 43 22.94 6.46 -0.91
C ASP A 43 22.22 7.02 -2.13
N ILE A 44 21.56 6.15 -2.90
CA ILE A 44 20.75 6.51 -4.07
C ILE A 44 19.28 6.43 -3.70
N ALA A 45 18.55 7.51 -3.94
CA ALA A 45 17.11 7.54 -3.74
C ALA A 45 16.43 8.33 -4.86
N CYS A 46 15.30 7.83 -5.36
CA CYS A 46 14.55 8.44 -6.45
C CYS A 46 13.06 8.47 -6.13
N LEU A 47 12.40 9.54 -6.57
CA LEU A 47 10.95 9.63 -6.58
C LEU A 47 10.44 9.63 -8.02
N TYR A 48 9.45 8.80 -8.30
CA TYR A 48 8.67 8.81 -9.53
C TYR A 48 7.38 9.59 -9.28
N HIS A 49 7.17 10.63 -10.07
CA HIS A 49 6.01 11.53 -9.91
C HIS A 49 4.84 11.05 -10.78
N CYS A 50 3.76 10.58 -10.15
CA CYS A 50 2.54 10.10 -10.80
C CYS A 50 1.38 11.07 -10.54
N ASP A 51 1.21 12.09 -11.39
CA ASP A 51 0.12 13.07 -11.32
C ASP A 51 -0.90 12.89 -12.46
N TYR A 52 -0.78 11.86 -13.25
CA TYR A 52 -1.55 11.54 -14.44
C TYR A 52 -2.40 10.28 -14.28
N GLY A 53 -3.49 10.20 -15.05
CA GLY A 53 -4.40 9.04 -15.09
C GLY A 53 -4.31 8.22 -16.38
N ASP A 54 -3.28 8.43 -17.21
CA ASP A 54 -3.08 7.68 -18.46
C ASP A 54 -2.50 6.28 -18.17
N ASN A 55 -3.16 5.23 -18.66
CA ASN A 55 -2.77 3.85 -18.40
C ASN A 55 -1.42 3.51 -19.07
N ALA A 56 -1.13 4.02 -20.27
CA ALA A 56 0.10 3.74 -20.98
C ALA A 56 1.31 4.38 -20.27
N ARG A 57 1.13 5.60 -19.73
CA ARG A 57 2.15 6.27 -18.91
C ARG A 57 2.41 5.52 -17.60
N TYR A 58 1.34 5.00 -16.96
CA TYR A 58 1.49 4.19 -15.75
C TYR A 58 2.23 2.89 -16.04
N ASP A 59 1.90 2.20 -17.14
CA ASP A 59 2.63 1.03 -17.62
C ASP A 59 4.12 1.35 -17.86
N ALA A 60 4.41 2.44 -18.55
CA ALA A 60 5.77 2.89 -18.81
C ALA A 60 6.52 3.21 -17.49
N MET A 61 5.85 3.80 -16.50
CA MET A 61 6.44 4.05 -15.18
C MET A 61 6.86 2.74 -14.50
N LEU A 62 5.98 1.75 -14.44
CA LEU A 62 6.30 0.45 -13.82
C LEU A 62 7.48 -0.24 -14.53
N ARG A 63 7.52 -0.14 -15.86
CA ARG A 63 8.64 -0.67 -16.66
C ARG A 63 9.96 0.06 -16.37
N ASN A 64 9.91 1.38 -16.27
CA ASN A 64 11.08 2.19 -15.96
C ASN A 64 11.61 1.92 -14.55
N ILE A 65 10.72 1.74 -13.56
CA ILE A 65 11.11 1.36 -12.18
C ILE A 65 11.79 -0.01 -12.18
N ASN A 66 11.24 -0.99 -12.91
CA ASN A 66 11.85 -2.30 -13.03
C ASN A 66 13.27 -2.22 -13.63
N ASN A 67 13.44 -1.46 -14.72
CA ASN A 67 14.74 -1.25 -15.34
C ASN A 67 15.72 -0.52 -14.39
N HIS A 68 15.21 0.43 -13.60
CA HIS A 68 16.02 1.15 -12.62
C HIS A 68 16.50 0.21 -11.51
N LEU A 69 15.62 -0.63 -10.95
CA LEU A 69 16.00 -1.66 -9.98
C LEU A 69 17.00 -2.67 -10.56
N SER A 70 16.78 -3.10 -11.81
CA SER A 70 17.71 -4.01 -12.52
C SER A 70 19.11 -3.45 -12.63
N ALA A 71 19.26 -2.15 -12.87
CA ALA A 71 20.58 -1.48 -12.92
C ALA A 71 21.31 -1.48 -11.57
N HIS A 72 20.58 -1.74 -10.47
CA HIS A 72 21.09 -1.89 -9.09
C HIS A 72 20.94 -3.33 -8.58
N GLU A 73 20.88 -4.31 -9.49
CA GLU A 73 20.80 -5.74 -9.18
C GLU A 73 19.63 -6.11 -8.25
N PHE A 74 18.56 -5.30 -8.25
CA PHE A 74 17.41 -5.41 -7.36
C PHE A 74 17.77 -5.37 -5.86
N ASP A 75 18.88 -4.74 -5.49
CA ASP A 75 19.31 -4.60 -4.10
C ASP A 75 18.57 -3.43 -3.42
N PRO A 76 17.66 -3.69 -2.45
CA PRO A 76 16.91 -2.65 -1.75
C PRO A 76 17.81 -1.81 -0.80
N MET A 77 19.05 -2.25 -0.54
CA MET A 77 20.01 -1.48 0.25
C MET A 77 20.79 -0.49 -0.62
N ALA A 78 20.89 -0.74 -1.92
CA ALA A 78 21.59 0.14 -2.87
C ALA A 78 20.73 1.33 -3.30
N ILE A 79 19.41 1.14 -3.44
CA ILE A 79 18.52 2.17 -3.97
C ILE A 79 17.15 2.17 -3.28
N LYS A 80 16.66 3.37 -2.93
CA LYS A 80 15.28 3.61 -2.50
C LYS A 80 14.47 4.23 -3.64
N ILE A 81 13.32 3.64 -3.98
CA ILE A 81 12.40 4.18 -4.97
C ILE A 81 11.02 4.41 -4.32
N VAL A 82 10.48 5.60 -4.55
CA VAL A 82 9.15 5.99 -4.08
C VAL A 82 8.33 6.51 -5.26
N ILE A 83 7.08 6.09 -5.37
CA ILE A 83 6.10 6.68 -6.26
C ILE A 83 5.28 7.68 -5.45
N VAL A 84 5.28 8.97 -5.84
CA VAL A 84 4.39 9.97 -5.25
C VAL A 84 3.22 10.19 -6.20
N ALA A 85 2.03 9.71 -5.78
CA ALA A 85 0.81 9.79 -6.59
C ALA A 85 -0.16 10.84 -6.04
N HIS A 86 -0.59 11.75 -6.90
CA HIS A 86 -1.63 12.75 -6.60
C HIS A 86 -2.48 13.05 -7.85
N SER A 87 -3.48 13.90 -7.72
CA SER A 87 -4.41 14.21 -8.82
C SER A 87 -4.94 12.90 -9.44
N ALA A 88 -4.89 12.76 -10.76
CA ALA A 88 -5.38 11.58 -11.44
C ALA A 88 -4.54 10.31 -11.18
N GLY A 89 -3.32 10.44 -10.67
CA GLY A 89 -2.43 9.31 -10.37
C GLY A 89 -2.93 8.41 -9.25
N ILE A 90 -3.78 8.92 -8.32
CA ILE A 90 -4.30 8.09 -7.23
C ILE A 90 -5.25 6.98 -7.73
N LYS A 91 -5.88 7.14 -8.91
CA LYS A 91 -6.85 6.16 -9.44
C LYS A 91 -6.29 4.73 -9.50
N PHE A 92 -4.99 4.57 -9.77
CA PHE A 92 -4.34 3.27 -9.88
C PHE A 92 -4.25 2.51 -8.55
N HIS A 93 -4.47 3.22 -7.46
CA HIS A 93 -4.32 2.73 -6.08
C HIS A 93 -5.64 2.75 -5.29
N LEU A 94 -6.77 2.94 -5.97
CA LEU A 94 -8.11 2.83 -5.39
C LEU A 94 -8.64 1.40 -5.52
N THR A 95 -9.48 0.99 -4.59
CA THR A 95 -10.14 -0.33 -4.59
C THR A 95 -11.05 -0.52 -5.80
N ASP A 96 -11.72 0.57 -6.22
CA ASP A 96 -12.59 0.65 -7.40
C ASP A 96 -12.70 2.11 -7.85
N LEU A 97 -13.31 2.36 -9.01
CA LEU A 97 -13.50 3.70 -9.56
C LEU A 97 -14.96 4.20 -9.55
N ALA A 98 -15.91 3.41 -9.01
CA ALA A 98 -17.32 3.81 -8.96
C ALA A 98 -17.51 5.10 -8.15
N GLY A 99 -18.29 6.06 -8.67
CA GLY A 99 -18.52 7.36 -8.03
C GLY A 99 -17.28 8.27 -7.96
N THR A 100 -16.20 7.96 -8.66
CA THR A 100 -15.02 8.82 -8.78
C THR A 100 -15.03 9.60 -10.09
N PRO A 101 -14.22 10.66 -10.24
CA PRO A 101 -14.05 11.34 -11.53
C PRO A 101 -13.55 10.43 -12.66
N TRP A 102 -13.05 9.24 -12.34
CA TRP A 102 -12.52 8.26 -13.30
C TRP A 102 -13.43 7.06 -13.54
N GLU A 103 -14.68 7.08 -13.07
CA GLU A 103 -15.64 5.97 -13.24
C GLU A 103 -15.80 5.56 -14.72
N LYS A 104 -15.79 6.54 -15.63
CA LYS A 104 -15.90 6.32 -17.08
C LYS A 104 -14.54 6.19 -17.80
N ALA A 105 -13.43 6.21 -17.06
CA ALA A 105 -12.12 6.05 -17.66
C ALA A 105 -11.90 4.60 -18.14
N PRO A 106 -10.95 4.37 -19.07
CA PRO A 106 -10.56 3.02 -19.45
C PRO A 106 -10.20 2.18 -18.21
N ALA A 107 -10.59 0.91 -18.24
CA ALA A 107 -10.30 -0.03 -17.16
C ALA A 107 -8.80 -0.06 -16.86
N ILE A 108 -8.47 -0.17 -15.58
CA ILE A 108 -7.09 -0.36 -15.12
C ILE A 108 -6.76 -1.83 -15.33
N ASP A 109 -5.63 -2.10 -16.01
CA ASP A 109 -5.15 -3.46 -16.19
C ASP A 109 -4.80 -4.08 -14.82
N PRO A 110 -5.40 -5.22 -14.44
CA PRO A 110 -5.10 -5.89 -13.19
C PRO A 110 -3.63 -6.33 -13.07
N GLU A 111 -2.90 -6.46 -14.18
CA GLU A 111 -1.47 -6.74 -14.16
C GLU A 111 -0.63 -5.62 -13.54
N TYR A 112 -1.13 -4.38 -13.53
CA TYR A 112 -0.43 -3.27 -12.87
C TYR A 112 -0.28 -3.50 -11.37
N GLU A 113 -1.29 -4.05 -10.70
CA GLU A 113 -1.19 -4.35 -9.27
C GLU A 113 -0.18 -5.47 -9.00
N LYS A 114 -0.19 -6.54 -9.80
CA LYS A 114 0.77 -7.64 -9.68
C LYS A 114 2.21 -7.16 -9.88
N ARG A 115 2.43 -6.34 -10.90
CA ARG A 115 3.74 -5.75 -11.18
C ARG A 115 4.18 -4.82 -10.06
N MET A 116 3.28 -3.97 -9.55
CA MET A 116 3.58 -3.10 -8.42
C MET A 116 3.93 -3.89 -7.17
N ALA A 117 3.18 -4.97 -6.87
CA ALA A 117 3.47 -5.86 -5.75
C ALA A 117 4.85 -6.54 -5.90
N ALA A 118 5.26 -6.92 -7.11
CA ALA A 118 6.58 -7.45 -7.38
C ALA A 118 7.68 -6.40 -7.15
N LEU A 119 7.49 -5.16 -7.61
CA LEU A 119 8.43 -4.06 -7.37
C LEU A 119 8.56 -3.73 -5.86
N ALA A 120 7.45 -3.83 -5.12
CA ALA A 120 7.42 -3.57 -3.68
C ALA A 120 8.25 -4.58 -2.86
N GLN A 121 8.49 -5.78 -3.37
CA GLN A 121 9.40 -6.75 -2.75
C GLN A 121 10.84 -6.24 -2.69
N TYR A 122 11.18 -5.31 -3.56
CA TYR A 122 12.49 -4.62 -3.61
C TYR A 122 12.44 -3.22 -2.97
N GLY A 123 11.49 -2.98 -2.07
CA GLY A 123 11.42 -1.76 -1.28
C GLY A 123 10.77 -0.55 -1.97
N VAL A 124 10.12 -0.74 -3.14
CA VAL A 124 9.37 0.35 -3.77
C VAL A 124 8.10 0.65 -2.97
N GLU A 125 7.88 1.92 -2.63
CA GLU A 125 6.70 2.38 -1.90
C GLU A 125 5.87 3.37 -2.73
N VAL A 126 4.58 3.48 -2.40
CA VAL A 126 3.63 4.41 -3.02
C VAL A 126 3.08 5.35 -1.96
N TYR A 127 3.23 6.65 -2.19
CA TYR A 127 2.73 7.71 -1.32
C TYR A 127 1.55 8.42 -1.98
N LEU A 128 0.34 8.27 -1.41
CA LEU A 128 -0.89 8.86 -1.92
C LEU A 128 -1.19 10.18 -1.22
N CYS A 129 -1.51 11.20 -2.00
CA CYS A 129 -1.79 12.54 -1.53
C CYS A 129 -3.16 12.65 -0.85
N ARG A 130 -3.21 12.91 0.48
CA ARG A 130 -4.45 13.17 1.23
C ARG A 130 -5.28 14.30 0.62
N ILE A 131 -4.66 15.44 0.27
CA ILE A 131 -5.36 16.59 -0.31
C ILE A 131 -6.11 16.21 -1.61
N THR A 132 -5.60 15.22 -2.37
CA THR A 132 -6.32 14.74 -3.55
C THR A 132 -7.62 14.04 -3.18
N PHE A 133 -7.62 13.18 -2.15
CA PHE A 133 -8.85 12.56 -1.66
C PHE A 133 -9.85 13.62 -1.18
N GLU A 134 -9.41 14.56 -0.36
CA GLU A 134 -10.25 15.64 0.18
C GLU A 134 -10.89 16.49 -0.94
N ARG A 135 -10.08 16.94 -1.93
CA ARG A 135 -10.57 17.75 -3.05
C ARG A 135 -11.55 17.03 -3.96
N MET A 136 -11.43 15.71 -4.06
CA MET A 136 -12.29 14.88 -4.88
C MET A 136 -13.48 14.29 -4.11
N GLY A 137 -13.60 14.62 -2.81
CA GLY A 137 -14.66 14.09 -1.95
C GLY A 137 -14.58 12.57 -1.77
N LEU A 138 -13.37 12.00 -1.84
CA LEU A 138 -13.13 10.56 -1.69
C LEU A 138 -12.75 10.22 -0.25
N ASP A 139 -13.33 9.17 0.29
CA ASP A 139 -12.90 8.61 1.57
C ASP A 139 -11.50 7.96 1.40
N LEU A 140 -10.62 8.16 2.39
CA LEU A 140 -9.31 7.51 2.43
C LEU A 140 -9.39 5.99 2.47
N ALA A 141 -10.48 5.43 3.01
CA ALA A 141 -10.75 3.99 3.01
C ALA A 141 -10.87 3.39 1.60
N ARG A 142 -11.01 4.23 0.56
CA ARG A 142 -10.97 3.78 -0.85
C ARG A 142 -9.57 3.52 -1.37
N ALA A 143 -8.52 3.96 -0.66
CA ALA A 143 -7.17 3.54 -0.98
C ALA A 143 -7.00 2.03 -0.73
N LYS A 144 -6.33 1.33 -1.63
CA LYS A 144 -5.97 -0.08 -1.42
C LYS A 144 -5.11 -0.21 -0.16
N THR A 145 -5.49 -1.13 0.72
CA THR A 145 -4.75 -1.41 1.96
C THR A 145 -3.66 -2.45 1.67
N LEU A 146 -2.57 -2.00 1.08
CA LEU A 146 -1.41 -2.82 0.74
C LEU A 146 -0.18 -2.32 1.50
N PRO A 147 0.74 -3.21 1.93
CA PRO A 147 1.86 -2.83 2.82
C PRO A 147 2.75 -1.71 2.29
N TYR A 148 2.86 -1.60 0.97
CA TYR A 148 3.70 -0.61 0.29
C TYR A 148 2.96 0.71 -0.01
N ILE A 149 1.66 0.82 0.29
CA ILE A 149 0.87 2.04 0.10
C ILE A 149 0.78 2.81 1.42
N LYS A 150 1.07 4.11 1.36
CA LYS A 150 1.02 5.03 2.49
C LYS A 150 0.27 6.30 2.08
N ILE A 151 -0.41 6.93 3.02
CA ILE A 151 -0.99 8.27 2.83
C ILE A 151 0.01 9.32 3.29
N VAL A 152 0.18 10.38 2.50
CA VAL A 152 1.01 11.55 2.86
C VAL A 152 0.15 12.82 2.87
N PRO A 153 0.50 13.84 3.68
CA PRO A 153 -0.32 15.03 3.82
C PRO A 153 -0.60 15.74 2.49
N SER A 154 0.40 15.86 1.63
CA SER A 154 0.31 16.54 0.33
C SER A 154 1.31 15.93 -0.65
N GLY A 155 0.84 15.51 -1.83
CA GLY A 155 1.73 14.96 -2.87
C GLY A 155 2.77 15.97 -3.33
N VAL A 156 2.37 17.19 -3.64
CA VAL A 156 3.28 18.25 -4.09
C VAL A 156 4.32 18.61 -3.02
N ALA A 157 3.88 18.77 -1.76
CA ALA A 157 4.81 19.04 -0.67
C ALA A 157 5.74 17.85 -0.41
N THR A 158 5.26 16.61 -0.57
CA THR A 158 6.08 15.39 -0.45
C THR A 158 7.15 15.35 -1.55
N VAL A 159 6.82 15.68 -2.80
CA VAL A 159 7.79 15.80 -3.90
C VAL A 159 8.90 16.78 -3.52
N ALA A 160 8.54 18.01 -3.08
CA ALA A 160 9.52 19.01 -2.68
C ALA A 160 10.36 18.56 -1.48
N TYR A 161 9.73 17.95 -0.48
CA TYR A 161 10.41 17.45 0.71
C TYR A 161 11.42 16.34 0.38
N LEU A 162 11.03 15.35 -0.40
CA LEU A 162 11.92 14.26 -0.81
C LEU A 162 13.11 14.79 -1.63
N GLN A 163 12.89 15.75 -2.53
CA GLN A 163 13.98 16.39 -3.27
C GLN A 163 14.94 17.14 -2.32
N SER A 164 14.44 17.82 -1.29
CA SER A 164 15.29 18.45 -0.27
C SER A 164 16.11 17.47 0.55
N LYS A 165 15.70 16.18 0.57
CA LYS A 165 16.44 15.06 1.19
C LYS A 165 17.39 14.35 0.22
N GLY A 166 17.55 14.86 -1.00
CA GLY A 166 18.45 14.31 -1.99
C GLY A 166 17.86 13.17 -2.84
N TYR A 167 16.54 13.07 -2.92
CA TYR A 167 15.89 12.18 -3.89
C TYR A 167 15.98 12.76 -5.31
N GLY A 168 16.44 11.97 -6.25
CA GLY A 168 16.35 12.30 -7.67
C GLY A 168 14.88 12.33 -8.11
N TYR A 169 14.48 13.35 -8.87
CA TYR A 169 13.12 13.48 -9.41
C TYR A 169 13.02 12.85 -10.78
N LEU A 170 12.05 11.95 -10.97
CA LEU A 170 11.77 11.31 -12.24
C LEU A 170 10.29 11.45 -12.59
N LYS A 171 10.01 11.83 -13.83
CA LYS A 171 8.67 11.90 -14.40
C LYS A 171 8.64 11.18 -15.74
N VAL A 172 7.64 10.31 -15.92
CA VAL A 172 7.40 9.64 -17.19
C VAL A 172 6.56 10.57 -18.07
N GLY A 173 7.02 10.81 -19.27
CA GLY A 173 6.38 11.68 -20.28
C GLY A 173 5.32 10.97 -21.10
#